data_b1b9e162dd61fc4c7aa9e08c9dd43c5a
#
_entry.id   b1b9e162dd61fc4c7aa9e08c9dd43c5a
#
_cell.length_a   1.000
_cell.length_b   1.000
_cell.length_c   1.000
_cell.angle_alpha   90.00
_cell.angle_beta   90.00
_cell.angle_gamma   90.00
#
_symmetry.space_group_name_H-M   'P 1'
#
loop_
_entity.id
_entity.type
_entity.pdbx_description
1 polymer ?
#
loop_
_entity_poly.entity_id
_entity_poly.type
_entity_poly.pdbx_seq_one_letter_code
_entity_poly.pdbx_strand_id
1 'polypeptide(L)'
;MSYPVNVTAGVASRTLTVRPLRLDELAALAEAIEDEASLAQLENRWREQETGYRTLLVADIDGRPVGTVSLYGRKDGRHLMHLFALEVGAAWRNQGIGTALIDHVIERARRDGHSAVYLEVRGDNRGARRLYHRLGFRRVGPEFTNTWWRFNDDGTRDVVEEVSVRMVKRVKRQ
;
A
#
# COMPACT_ATOMS: atom_id res chain seq x y z
N MET A 1 1.64 17.53 2.16
CA MET A 1 0.97 18.15 1.01
C MET A 1 0.23 17.06 0.25
N SER A 2 -1.07 17.25 0.04
CA SER A 2 -1.93 16.31 -0.71
C SER A 2 -1.91 16.72 -2.16
N TYR A 3 -1.70 15.78 -3.09
CA TYR A 3 -1.81 16.06 -4.51
C TYR A 3 -3.14 15.51 -5.02
N PRO A 4 -4.04 16.34 -5.56
CA PRO A 4 -5.27 15.87 -6.19
C PRO A 4 -4.95 15.23 -7.55
N VAL A 5 -5.43 14.02 -7.75
CA VAL A 5 -5.46 13.36 -9.06
C VAL A 5 -6.93 13.26 -9.49
N ASN A 6 -7.31 13.96 -10.56
CA ASN A 6 -8.66 13.85 -11.11
C ASN A 6 -8.81 12.54 -11.86
N VAL A 7 -9.67 11.66 -11.38
CA VAL A 7 -10.08 10.45 -12.07
C VAL A 7 -11.45 10.70 -12.70
N THR A 8 -11.48 10.81 -14.01
CA THR A 8 -12.73 11.02 -14.78
C THR A 8 -13.37 9.67 -15.08
N ALA A 9 -14.37 9.30 -14.29
CA ALA A 9 -15.33 8.27 -14.67
C ALA A 9 -16.73 8.91 -14.68
N GLY A 10 -17.45 8.79 -15.76
CA GLY A 10 -18.67 9.52 -16.12
C GLY A 10 -19.60 9.88 -14.94
N VAL A 11 -20.06 11.15 -14.96
CA VAL A 11 -21.04 11.78 -14.07
C VAL A 11 -20.55 12.00 -12.62
N ALA A 12 -20.08 13.21 -12.37
CA ALA A 12 -19.47 13.83 -11.22
C ALA A 12 -17.95 13.58 -11.12
N SER A 13 -17.18 14.68 -11.18
CA SER A 13 -15.72 14.65 -10.96
C SER A 13 -15.45 14.24 -9.50
N ARG A 14 -15.00 13.01 -9.29
CA ARG A 14 -14.59 12.53 -7.97
C ARG A 14 -13.14 12.91 -7.71
N THR A 15 -12.85 13.45 -6.54
CA THR A 15 -11.49 13.82 -6.16
C THR A 15 -10.83 12.67 -5.39
N LEU A 16 -9.83 12.05 -6.02
CA LEU A 16 -8.96 11.08 -5.36
C LEU A 16 -7.79 11.82 -4.71
N THR A 17 -7.58 11.63 -3.43
CA THR A 17 -6.41 12.12 -2.69
C THR A 17 -5.69 10.97 -2.00
N VAL A 18 -4.36 11.06 -1.90
CA VAL A 18 -3.54 10.13 -1.10
C VAL A 18 -2.92 10.95 0.05
N ARG A 19 -3.17 10.49 1.27
CA ARG A 19 -2.78 11.20 2.49
C ARG A 19 -2.48 10.21 3.63
N PRO A 20 -1.88 10.65 4.76
CA PRO A 20 -1.79 9.83 5.94
C PRO A 20 -3.18 9.38 6.41
N LEU A 21 -3.28 8.11 6.82
CA LEU A 21 -4.48 7.55 7.45
C LEU A 21 -4.67 8.17 8.83
N ARG A 22 -5.92 8.38 9.25
CA ARG A 22 -6.29 8.83 10.59
C ARG A 22 -6.87 7.67 11.40
N LEU A 23 -6.74 7.74 12.72
CA LEU A 23 -7.23 6.70 13.63
C LEU A 23 -8.75 6.50 13.52
N ASP A 24 -9.49 7.59 13.40
CA ASP A 24 -10.96 7.59 13.32
C ASP A 24 -11.50 7.00 11.99
N GLU A 25 -10.62 6.70 11.03
CA GLU A 25 -11.00 6.12 9.73
C GLU A 25 -10.81 4.61 9.63
N LEU A 26 -10.22 3.97 10.65
CA LEU A 26 -9.88 2.53 10.59
C LEU A 26 -11.11 1.65 10.32
N ALA A 27 -12.23 1.92 10.98
CA ALA A 27 -13.46 1.14 10.80
C ALA A 27 -14.04 1.31 9.39
N ALA A 28 -14.11 2.55 8.88
CA ALA A 28 -14.59 2.82 7.54
C ALA A 28 -13.66 2.22 6.46
N LEU A 29 -12.34 2.24 6.70
CA LEU A 29 -11.39 1.60 5.81
C LEU A 29 -11.53 0.07 5.84
N ALA A 30 -11.69 -0.54 7.02
CA ALA A 30 -11.91 -1.98 7.16
C ALA A 30 -13.14 -2.44 6.36
N GLU A 31 -14.25 -1.71 6.48
CA GLU A 31 -15.47 -1.96 5.72
C GLU A 31 -15.21 -1.85 4.19
N ALA A 32 -14.48 -0.84 3.76
CA ALA A 32 -14.20 -0.63 2.33
C ALA A 32 -13.31 -1.71 1.70
N ILE A 33 -12.39 -2.32 2.50
CA ILE A 33 -11.42 -3.34 2.05
C ILE A 33 -11.63 -4.70 2.73
N GLU A 34 -12.84 -5.03 3.13
CA GLU A 34 -13.21 -6.19 3.96
C GLU A 34 -12.58 -7.52 3.50
N ASP A 35 -12.42 -7.72 2.19
CA ASP A 35 -11.80 -8.92 1.61
C ASP A 35 -10.27 -8.96 1.77
N GLU A 36 -9.63 -7.87 2.17
CA GLU A 36 -8.17 -7.73 2.18
C GLU A 36 -7.59 -7.65 3.59
N ALA A 37 -8.24 -6.93 4.50
CA ALA A 37 -7.80 -6.80 5.88
C ALA A 37 -8.98 -6.57 6.84
N SER A 38 -8.96 -7.27 7.97
CA SER A 38 -9.89 -7.05 9.08
C SER A 38 -9.60 -5.74 9.83
N LEU A 39 -10.54 -5.28 10.65
CA LEU A 39 -10.32 -4.14 11.53
C LEU A 39 -9.16 -4.40 12.50
N ALA A 40 -9.08 -5.59 13.09
CA ALA A 40 -7.98 -5.96 13.99
C ALA A 40 -6.62 -5.89 13.30
N GLN A 41 -6.54 -6.28 12.02
CA GLN A 41 -5.33 -6.15 11.23
C GLN A 41 -4.94 -4.67 11.03
N LEU A 42 -5.90 -3.80 10.74
CA LEU A 42 -5.65 -2.36 10.58
C LEU A 42 -5.26 -1.69 11.90
N GLU A 43 -5.88 -2.06 13.01
CA GLU A 43 -5.51 -1.59 14.35
C GLU A 43 -4.09 -2.00 14.73
N ASN A 44 -3.69 -3.24 14.41
CA ASN A 44 -2.31 -3.65 14.62
C ASN A 44 -1.33 -2.81 13.79
N ARG A 45 -1.65 -2.57 12.53
CA ARG A 45 -0.84 -1.70 11.65
C ARG A 45 -0.77 -0.28 12.18
N TRP A 46 -1.84 0.23 12.78
CA TRP A 46 -1.84 1.55 13.43
C TRP A 46 -0.88 1.60 14.62
N ARG A 47 -0.91 0.60 15.51
CA ARG A 47 0.06 0.51 16.64
C ARG A 47 1.50 0.50 16.14
N GLU A 48 1.78 -0.21 15.05
CA GLU A 48 3.12 -0.20 14.43
C GLU A 48 3.49 1.18 13.86
N GLN A 49 2.54 1.96 13.37
CA GLN A 49 2.76 3.34 12.97
C GLN A 49 3.12 4.23 14.15
N GLU A 50 2.45 4.07 15.29
CA GLU A 50 2.75 4.82 16.53
C GLU A 50 4.17 4.56 17.04
N THR A 51 4.69 3.35 16.82
CA THR A 51 6.09 3.01 17.14
C THR A 51 7.10 3.52 16.10
N GLY A 52 6.65 4.07 15.00
CA GLY A 52 7.49 4.52 13.89
C GLY A 52 7.96 3.40 12.96
N TYR A 53 7.49 2.17 13.16
CA TYR A 53 7.86 1.03 12.31
C TYR A 53 7.31 1.16 10.89
N ARG A 54 6.10 1.71 10.73
CA ARG A 54 5.49 1.93 9.40
C ARG A 54 4.84 3.30 9.27
N THR A 55 4.53 3.68 8.06
CA THR A 55 3.61 4.77 7.74
C THR A 55 2.43 4.20 6.97
N LEU A 56 1.21 4.56 7.37
CA LEU A 56 -0.02 4.20 6.68
C LEU A 56 -0.49 5.38 5.83
N LEU A 57 -0.72 5.11 4.55
CA LEU A 57 -1.37 6.06 3.64
C LEU A 57 -2.74 5.51 3.25
N VAL A 58 -3.68 6.40 3.04
CA VAL A 58 -5.03 6.10 2.59
C VAL A 58 -5.29 6.78 1.25
N ALA A 59 -5.95 6.06 0.36
CA ALA A 59 -6.62 6.64 -0.79
C ALA A 59 -8.03 7.04 -0.38
N ASP A 60 -8.33 8.31 -0.50
CA ASP A 60 -9.59 8.94 -0.13
C ASP A 60 -10.32 9.43 -1.39
N ILE A 61 -11.57 9.09 -1.53
CA ILE A 61 -12.46 9.62 -2.58
C ILE A 61 -13.61 10.35 -1.92
N ASP A 62 -13.64 11.66 -2.06
CA ASP A 62 -14.70 12.53 -1.55
C ASP A 62 -14.97 12.31 -0.03
N GLY A 63 -13.90 12.13 0.76
CA GLY A 63 -13.97 11.91 2.21
C GLY A 63 -14.17 10.44 2.62
N ARG A 64 -14.13 9.49 1.67
CA ARG A 64 -14.26 8.05 1.95
C ARG A 64 -12.93 7.34 1.77
N PRO A 65 -12.42 6.63 2.76
CA PRO A 65 -11.26 5.78 2.60
C PRO A 65 -11.63 4.56 1.75
N VAL A 66 -10.90 4.31 0.65
CA VAL A 66 -11.23 3.25 -0.33
C VAL A 66 -10.08 2.30 -0.60
N GLY A 67 -8.91 2.58 -0.05
CA GLY A 67 -7.73 1.75 -0.18
C GLY A 67 -6.59 2.26 0.69
N THR A 68 -5.59 1.44 0.90
CA THR A 68 -4.44 1.76 1.77
C THR A 68 -3.16 1.16 1.24
N VAL A 69 -2.04 1.70 1.70
CA VAL A 69 -0.70 1.14 1.52
C VAL A 69 0.14 1.42 2.75
N SER A 70 0.94 0.45 3.14
CA SER A 70 1.96 0.60 4.16
C SER A 70 3.32 0.86 3.53
N LEU A 71 4.12 1.69 4.16
CA LEU A 71 5.51 1.88 3.78
C LEU A 71 6.42 1.92 5.00
N TYR A 72 7.62 1.40 4.81
CA TYR A 72 8.72 1.50 5.75
C TYR A 72 9.96 1.98 5.03
N GLY A 73 10.58 2.99 5.57
CA GLY A 73 11.82 3.53 5.03
C GLY A 73 12.49 4.45 6.05
N ARG A 74 13.78 4.27 6.24
CA ARG A 74 14.55 5.17 7.12
C ARG A 74 14.77 6.49 6.41
N LYS A 75 14.54 7.59 7.11
CA LYS A 75 14.70 8.95 6.57
C LYS A 75 16.14 9.31 6.16
N ASP A 76 17.12 8.48 6.56
CA ASP A 76 18.53 8.67 6.18
C ASP A 76 18.84 8.26 4.73
N GLY A 77 17.86 7.74 4.01
CA GLY A 77 17.95 7.36 2.59
C GLY A 77 18.90 6.20 2.29
N ARG A 78 19.52 5.59 3.30
CA ARG A 78 20.53 4.54 3.12
C ARG A 78 19.95 3.20 2.73
N HIS A 79 18.66 3.02 3.00
CA HIS A 79 17.92 1.78 2.72
C HIS A 79 16.87 1.99 1.65
N LEU A 80 16.47 0.90 1.04
CA LEU A 80 15.36 0.90 0.10
C LEU A 80 14.06 1.16 0.87
N MET A 81 13.11 1.87 0.25
CA MET A 81 11.77 2.00 0.82
C MET A 81 10.99 0.72 0.54
N HIS A 82 10.42 0.11 1.56
CA HIS A 82 9.53 -1.04 1.44
C HIS A 82 8.09 -0.57 1.31
N LEU A 83 7.43 -0.95 0.22
CA LEU A 83 6.01 -0.81 -0.01
C LEU A 83 5.36 -2.18 0.27
N PHE A 84 4.36 -2.23 1.11
CA PHE A 84 3.66 -3.47 1.45
C PHE A 84 2.20 -3.22 1.85
N ALA A 85 1.38 -4.28 1.92
CA ALA A 85 -0.03 -4.20 2.25
C ALA A 85 -0.76 -3.12 1.41
N LEU A 86 -0.59 -3.19 0.07
CA LEU A 86 -1.35 -2.39 -0.87
C LEU A 86 -2.72 -3.06 -1.08
N GLU A 87 -3.75 -2.42 -0.63
CA GLU A 87 -5.11 -2.96 -0.62
C GLU A 87 -6.09 -1.90 -1.16
N VAL A 88 -7.00 -2.32 -2.03
CA VAL A 88 -8.06 -1.48 -2.60
C VAL A 88 -9.36 -2.24 -2.53
N GLY A 89 -10.38 -1.62 -1.98
CA GLY A 89 -11.70 -2.21 -1.86
C GLY A 89 -12.24 -2.73 -3.19
N ALA A 90 -12.91 -3.88 -3.18
CA ALA A 90 -13.34 -4.58 -4.40
C ALA A 90 -14.14 -3.67 -5.35
N ALA A 91 -15.06 -2.86 -4.81
CA ALA A 91 -15.87 -1.91 -5.57
C ALA A 91 -15.05 -0.77 -6.22
N TRP A 92 -13.80 -0.57 -5.80
CA TRP A 92 -12.94 0.53 -6.22
C TRP A 92 -11.75 0.10 -7.07
N ARG A 93 -11.62 -1.19 -7.35
CA ARG A 93 -10.54 -1.74 -8.19
C ARG A 93 -10.67 -1.29 -9.64
N ASN A 94 -9.55 -1.32 -10.36
CA ASN A 94 -9.45 -0.94 -11.78
C ASN A 94 -9.81 0.53 -12.09
N GLN A 95 -9.80 1.41 -11.08
CA GLN A 95 -10.08 2.85 -11.20
C GLN A 95 -8.83 3.72 -10.98
N GLY A 96 -7.63 3.14 -11.06
CA GLY A 96 -6.36 3.87 -10.91
C GLY A 96 -5.90 4.10 -9.46
N ILE A 97 -6.68 3.69 -8.45
CA ILE A 97 -6.38 3.95 -7.03
C ILE A 97 -5.06 3.32 -6.59
N GLY A 98 -4.83 2.04 -6.95
CA GLY A 98 -3.55 1.38 -6.63
C GLY A 98 -2.36 2.08 -7.30
N THR A 99 -2.53 2.60 -8.51
CA THR A 99 -1.51 3.41 -9.19
C THR A 99 -1.22 4.69 -8.42
N ALA A 100 -2.25 5.44 -8.01
CA ALA A 100 -2.08 6.67 -7.25
C ALA A 100 -1.37 6.46 -5.90
N LEU A 101 -1.71 5.37 -5.17
CA LEU A 101 -1.02 5.00 -3.94
C LEU A 101 0.46 4.72 -4.19
N ILE A 102 0.78 3.94 -5.23
CA ILE A 102 2.18 3.59 -5.58
C ILE A 102 2.95 4.84 -6.01
N ASP A 103 2.37 5.70 -6.84
CA ASP A 103 3.02 6.93 -7.31
C ASP A 103 3.33 7.87 -6.15
N HIS A 104 2.42 7.97 -5.18
CA HIS A 104 2.66 8.73 -3.95
C HIS A 104 3.84 8.16 -3.14
N VAL A 105 3.93 6.83 -3.01
CA VAL A 105 5.07 6.17 -2.33
C VAL A 105 6.38 6.41 -3.07
N ILE A 106 6.39 6.35 -4.40
CA ILE A 106 7.57 6.61 -5.22
C ILE A 106 8.04 8.06 -5.04
N GLU A 107 7.12 9.01 -5.05
CA GLU A 107 7.43 10.42 -4.85
C GLU A 107 7.94 10.67 -3.41
N ARG A 108 7.37 10.02 -2.42
CA ARG A 108 7.85 10.03 -1.05
C ARG A 108 9.28 9.49 -0.95
N ALA A 109 9.56 8.35 -1.62
CA ALA A 109 10.89 7.77 -1.65
C ALA A 109 11.93 8.71 -2.27
N ARG A 110 11.57 9.46 -3.33
CA ARG A 110 12.46 10.49 -3.92
C ARG A 110 12.79 11.58 -2.92
N ARG A 111 11.77 12.15 -2.27
CA ARG A 111 11.95 13.24 -1.29
C ARG A 111 12.77 12.82 -0.08
N ASP A 112 12.59 11.59 0.37
CA ASP A 112 13.30 11.04 1.52
C ASP A 112 14.72 10.52 1.15
N GLY A 113 15.14 10.63 -0.13
CA GLY A 113 16.48 10.28 -0.61
C GLY A 113 16.73 8.78 -0.82
N HIS A 114 15.69 7.96 -0.86
CA HIS A 114 15.82 6.53 -1.16
C HIS A 114 16.20 6.31 -2.64
N SER A 115 17.04 5.30 -2.89
CA SER A 115 17.48 4.95 -4.23
C SER A 115 16.53 4.05 -5.00
N ALA A 116 15.64 3.34 -4.27
CA ALA A 116 14.64 2.47 -4.85
C ALA A 116 13.49 2.21 -3.89
N VAL A 117 12.36 1.79 -4.46
CA VAL A 117 11.22 1.19 -3.75
C VAL A 117 11.21 -0.30 -4.09
N TYR A 118 11.01 -1.15 -3.09
CA TYR A 118 10.78 -2.58 -3.31
C TYR A 118 9.47 -3.03 -2.67
N LEU A 119 8.96 -4.13 -3.17
CA LEU A 119 7.78 -4.80 -2.65
C LEU A 119 7.93 -6.31 -2.81
N GLU A 120 7.10 -7.02 -2.08
CA GLU A 120 6.95 -8.47 -2.17
C GLU A 120 5.50 -8.77 -2.56
N VAL A 121 5.33 -9.67 -3.52
CA VAL A 121 4.02 -10.01 -4.04
C VAL A 121 3.94 -11.53 -4.25
N ARG A 122 2.80 -12.11 -3.91
CA ARG A 122 2.55 -13.53 -4.15
C ARG A 122 2.79 -13.87 -5.62
N GLY A 123 3.47 -15.00 -5.84
CA GLY A 123 3.84 -15.45 -7.18
C GLY A 123 2.62 -15.69 -8.09
N ASP A 124 1.49 -16.11 -7.53
CA ASP A 124 0.22 -16.36 -8.21
C ASP A 124 -0.65 -15.10 -8.44
N ASN A 125 -0.35 -13.98 -7.75
CA ASN A 125 -1.08 -12.72 -7.93
C ASN A 125 -0.72 -12.01 -9.25
N ARG A 126 -1.24 -12.56 -10.34
CA ARG A 126 -0.98 -12.05 -11.71
C ARG A 126 -1.46 -10.61 -11.90
N GLY A 127 -2.55 -10.22 -11.23
CA GLY A 127 -3.11 -8.86 -11.32
C GLY A 127 -2.15 -7.81 -10.76
N ALA A 128 -1.72 -7.99 -9.52
CA ALA A 128 -0.78 -7.09 -8.87
C ALA A 128 0.58 -7.06 -9.61
N ARG A 129 1.09 -8.22 -10.04
CA ARG A 129 2.35 -8.30 -10.80
C ARG A 129 2.30 -7.51 -12.10
N ARG A 130 1.17 -7.58 -12.85
CA ARG A 130 0.98 -6.76 -14.07
C ARG A 130 0.96 -5.26 -13.74
N LEU A 131 0.29 -4.86 -12.65
CA LEU A 131 0.28 -3.47 -12.18
C LEU A 131 1.72 -2.99 -11.91
N TYR A 132 2.46 -3.74 -11.10
CA TYR A 132 3.83 -3.37 -10.74
C TYR A 132 4.77 -3.32 -11.96
N HIS A 133 4.67 -4.28 -12.88
CA HIS A 133 5.43 -4.26 -14.14
C HIS A 133 5.14 -3.01 -14.98
N ARG A 134 3.86 -2.64 -15.12
CA ARG A 134 3.44 -1.44 -15.84
C ARG A 134 4.00 -0.18 -15.20
N LEU A 135 4.11 -0.14 -13.87
CA LEU A 135 4.68 0.97 -13.11
C LEU A 135 6.23 0.93 -13.03
N GLY A 136 6.87 0.00 -13.74
CA GLY A 136 8.31 -0.03 -13.88
C GLY A 136 9.07 -0.84 -12.83
N PHE A 137 8.36 -1.59 -11.97
CA PHE A 137 9.00 -2.55 -11.10
C PHE A 137 9.49 -3.77 -11.89
N ARG A 138 10.62 -4.34 -11.48
CA ARG A 138 11.22 -5.54 -12.06
C ARG A 138 11.50 -6.56 -10.99
N ARG A 139 11.23 -7.83 -11.30
CA ARG A 139 11.56 -8.94 -10.39
C ARG A 139 13.07 -8.99 -10.15
N VAL A 140 13.45 -9.26 -8.91
CA VAL A 140 14.84 -9.50 -8.50
C VAL A 140 14.90 -10.75 -7.61
N GLY A 141 15.88 -11.61 -7.90
CA GLY A 141 16.10 -12.84 -7.15
C GLY A 141 15.09 -13.96 -7.41
N PRO A 142 15.26 -15.10 -6.70
CA PRO A 142 14.37 -16.24 -6.77
C PRO A 142 13.04 -15.99 -6.03
N GLU A 143 12.14 -16.94 -6.12
CA GLU A 143 10.97 -17.03 -5.22
C GLU A 143 11.44 -17.41 -3.81
N PHE A 144 10.68 -16.98 -2.82
CA PHE A 144 10.95 -17.27 -1.41
C PHE A 144 9.63 -17.40 -0.64
N THR A 145 9.67 -18.10 0.48
CA THR A 145 8.53 -18.15 1.40
C THR A 145 8.53 -16.90 2.25
N ASN A 146 7.45 -16.14 2.16
CA ASN A 146 7.16 -15.00 3.01
C ASN A 146 6.24 -15.46 4.14
N THR A 147 6.54 -15.06 5.37
CA THR A 147 5.77 -15.42 6.56
C THR A 147 5.36 -14.15 7.30
N TRP A 148 4.07 -14.06 7.64
CA TRP A 148 3.55 -12.91 8.37
C TRP A 148 2.34 -13.29 9.24
N TRP A 149 1.95 -12.42 10.18
CA TRP A 149 0.82 -12.62 11.06
C TRP A 149 -0.43 -11.92 10.52
N ARG A 150 -1.53 -12.69 10.43
CA ARG A 150 -2.87 -12.15 10.20
C ARG A 150 -3.57 -12.03 11.54
N PHE A 151 -4.09 -10.85 11.84
CA PHE A 151 -4.90 -10.58 13.04
C PHE A 151 -6.36 -10.63 12.64
N ASN A 152 -7.16 -11.39 13.38
CA ASN A 152 -8.58 -11.62 13.14
C ASN A 152 -9.43 -10.81 14.14
N ASP A 153 -10.67 -10.46 13.77
CA ASP A 153 -11.55 -9.65 14.60
C ASP A 153 -12.07 -10.40 15.83
N ASP A 154 -11.95 -11.72 15.87
CA ASP A 154 -12.23 -12.57 17.06
C ASP A 154 -11.08 -12.56 18.10
N GLY A 155 -10.02 -11.79 17.86
CA GLY A 155 -8.84 -11.69 18.73
C GLY A 155 -7.78 -12.77 18.49
N THR A 156 -8.00 -13.68 17.55
CA THR A 156 -7.00 -14.69 17.16
C THR A 156 -6.00 -14.13 16.17
N ARG A 157 -4.93 -14.87 15.94
CA ARG A 157 -3.97 -14.58 14.87
C ARG A 157 -3.50 -15.84 14.20
N ASP A 158 -3.29 -15.77 12.90
CA ASP A 158 -2.78 -16.87 12.08
C ASP A 158 -1.38 -16.55 11.54
N VAL A 159 -0.56 -17.58 11.40
CA VAL A 159 0.64 -17.52 10.59
C VAL A 159 0.25 -17.74 9.14
N VAL A 160 0.57 -16.79 8.29
CA VAL A 160 0.37 -16.91 6.84
C VAL A 160 1.73 -17.16 6.19
N GLU A 161 1.83 -18.24 5.43
CA GLU A 161 2.99 -18.54 4.60
C GLU A 161 2.58 -18.50 3.13
N GLU A 162 3.35 -17.79 2.33
CA GLU A 162 3.06 -17.66 0.90
C GLU A 162 4.33 -17.60 0.08
N VAL A 163 4.31 -18.18 -1.11
CA VAL A 163 5.41 -18.07 -2.07
C VAL A 163 5.33 -16.71 -2.74
N SER A 164 6.35 -15.90 -2.54
CA SER A 164 6.44 -14.52 -3.01
C SER A 164 7.63 -14.28 -3.92
N VAL A 165 7.52 -13.25 -4.73
CA VAL A 165 8.61 -12.67 -5.51
C VAL A 165 8.88 -11.25 -5.06
N ARG A 166 10.15 -10.85 -5.04
CA ARG A 166 10.51 -9.46 -4.79
C ARG A 166 10.59 -8.68 -6.10
N MET A 167 10.01 -7.49 -6.09
CA MET A 167 10.08 -6.56 -7.21
C MET A 167 10.65 -5.23 -6.74
N VAL A 168 11.49 -4.61 -7.58
CA VAL A 168 12.20 -3.36 -7.26
C VAL A 168 12.01 -2.36 -8.38
N LYS A 169 11.80 -1.10 -8.02
CA LYS A 169 11.85 0.06 -8.91
C LYS A 169 12.89 1.04 -8.42
N ARG A 170 13.90 1.34 -9.24
CA ARG A 170 14.86 2.41 -8.97
C ARG A 170 14.18 3.76 -9.02
N VAL A 171 14.55 4.64 -8.11
CA VAL A 171 14.05 6.00 -8.02
C VAL A 171 15.21 6.93 -8.27
N LYS A 172 15.11 7.81 -9.29
CA LYS A 172 16.14 8.82 -9.54
C LYS A 172 16.11 9.84 -8.40
N ARG A 173 17.25 10.12 -7.81
CA ARG A 173 17.41 11.27 -6.91
C ARG A 173 17.21 12.56 -7.71
N GLN A 174 16.49 13.50 -7.15
CA GLN A 174 16.47 14.87 -7.67
C GLN A 174 17.80 15.55 -7.40
#